data_113125eeaafaad0741387d9ad51794d7
#
_entry.id   113125eeaafaad0741387d9ad51794d7
#
_cell.length_a   1.000
_cell.length_b   1.000
_cell.length_c   1.000
_cell.angle_alpha   90.00
_cell.angle_beta   90.00
_cell.angle_gamma   90.00
#
_symmetry.space_group_name_H-M   'P 1'
#
loop_
_entity.id
_entity.type
_entity.pdbx_description
1 polymer ?
#
loop_
_entity_poly.entity_id
_entity_poly.type
_entity_poly.pdbx_seq_one_letter_code
_entity_poly.pdbx_strand_id
1 'polypeptide(L)' 'MPIIKSAKKKMRKDVRRTERNLARKNILKGLIKNMRKNPSDKALSDVASGLDKAVKVSLIHKGKADRLKSRLSKLLRA' A
#
# COMPACT_ATOMS: atom_id res chain seq x y z
N MET A 1 30.45 -8.67 21.66
CA MET A 1 30.38 -9.57 20.51
C MET A 1 29.79 -8.83 19.31
N PRO A 2 30.43 -8.90 18.13
CA PRO A 2 29.90 -8.19 16.94
C PRO A 2 28.50 -8.67 16.55
N ILE A 3 28.18 -9.93 16.80
CA ILE A 3 26.90 -10.54 16.46
C ILE A 3 25.73 -9.86 17.18
N ILE A 4 25.91 -9.51 18.45
CA ILE A 4 24.87 -8.86 19.26
C ILE A 4 24.55 -7.44 18.74
N LYS A 5 25.59 -6.66 18.42
CA LYS A 5 25.43 -5.31 17.86
C LYS A 5 24.76 -5.34 16.50
N SER A 6 25.14 -6.29 15.65
CA SER A 6 24.54 -6.46 14.33
C SER A 6 23.08 -6.86 14.44
N ALA A 7 22.72 -7.76 15.37
CA ALA A 7 21.35 -8.17 15.61
C ALA A 7 20.48 -7.01 16.08
N LYS A 8 20.97 -6.20 17.01
CA LYS A 8 20.27 -5.00 17.49
C LYS A 8 20.03 -4.00 16.37
N LYS A 9 21.04 -3.76 15.54
CA LYS A 9 20.94 -2.85 14.40
C LYS A 9 19.90 -3.36 13.39
N LYS A 10 19.89 -4.66 13.13
CA LYS A 10 18.92 -5.29 12.25
C LYS A 10 17.49 -5.16 12.79
N MET A 11 17.31 -5.38 14.08
CA MET A 11 16.01 -5.22 14.74
C MET A 11 15.48 -3.80 14.61
N ARG A 12 16.33 -2.81 14.78
CA ARG A 12 15.94 -1.40 14.62
C ARG A 12 15.49 -1.11 13.19
N LYS A 13 16.22 -1.62 12.20
CA LYS A 13 15.84 -1.48 10.79
C LYS A 13 14.51 -2.17 10.50
N ASP A 14 14.31 -3.37 11.04
CA ASP A 14 13.08 -4.13 10.84
C ASP A 14 11.87 -3.41 11.45
N VAL A 15 12.02 -2.83 12.64
CA VAL A 15 10.96 -2.05 13.29
C VAL A 15 10.59 -0.83 12.44
N ARG A 16 11.58 -0.06 11.97
CA ARG A 16 11.34 1.11 11.12
C ARG A 16 10.65 0.73 9.82
N ARG A 17 11.07 -0.39 9.22
CA ARG A 17 10.47 -0.89 7.98
C ARG A 17 9.01 -1.29 8.20
N THR A 18 8.74 -1.99 9.31
CA THR A 18 7.40 -2.42 9.68
C THR A 18 6.49 -1.21 9.90
N GLU A 19 6.97 -0.18 10.60
CA GLU A 19 6.22 1.05 10.84
C GLU A 19 5.88 1.76 9.53
N ARG A 20 6.84 1.89 8.62
CA ARG A 20 6.63 2.51 7.31
C ARG A 20 5.62 1.72 6.48
N ASN A 21 5.74 0.40 6.49
CA ASN A 21 4.82 -0.46 5.73
C ASN A 21 3.41 -0.38 6.30
N LEU A 22 3.27 -0.34 7.62
CA LEU A 22 1.97 -0.18 8.26
C LEU A 22 1.32 1.16 7.90
N ALA A 23 2.10 2.24 7.93
CA ALA A 23 1.62 3.56 7.52
C ALA A 23 1.15 3.55 6.06
N ARG A 24 1.91 2.93 5.16
CA ARG A 24 1.55 2.80 3.74
C ARG A 24 0.28 1.99 3.56
N LYS A 25 0.13 0.87 4.30
CA LYS A 25 -1.08 0.05 4.27
C LYS A 25 -2.30 0.84 4.72
N ASN A 26 -2.18 1.61 5.78
CA ASN A 26 -3.27 2.41 6.31
C ASN A 26 -3.70 3.50 5.33
N ILE A 27 -2.75 4.16 4.68
CA ILE A 27 -3.02 5.15 3.64
C ILE A 27 -3.77 4.49 2.48
N LEU A 28 -3.29 3.35 2.02
CA LEU A 28 -3.91 2.62 0.91
C LEU A 28 -5.32 2.17 1.25
N LYS A 29 -5.54 1.63 2.45
CA LYS A 29 -6.88 1.26 2.92
C LYS A 29 -7.83 2.46 2.92
N GLY A 30 -7.34 3.62 3.35
CA GLY A 30 -8.11 4.86 3.34
C GLY A 30 -8.52 5.28 1.94
N LEU A 31 -7.59 5.21 0.98
CA LEU A 31 -7.87 5.53 -0.42
C LEU A 31 -8.91 4.58 -1.03
N ILE A 32 -8.78 3.28 -0.76
CA ILE A 32 -9.73 2.28 -1.26
C ILE A 32 -11.11 2.51 -0.66
N LYS A 33 -11.18 2.75 0.64
CA LYS A 33 -12.44 3.03 1.33
C LYS A 33 -13.12 4.27 0.78
N ASN A 34 -12.35 5.34 0.55
CA ASN A 34 -12.86 6.57 -0.03
C ASN A 34 -13.42 6.33 -1.43
N MET A 35 -12.72 5.56 -2.26
CA MET A 35 -13.19 5.22 -3.61
C MET A 35 -14.50 4.44 -3.57
N ARG A 36 -14.63 3.47 -2.65
CA ARG A 36 -15.86 2.68 -2.49
C ARG A 36 -17.02 3.52 -2.01
N LYS A 37 -16.76 4.47 -1.12
CA LYS A 37 -17.78 5.35 -0.54
C LYS A 37 -18.21 6.44 -1.52
N ASN A 38 -17.26 7.08 -2.19
CA ASN A 38 -17.49 8.18 -3.12
C ASN A 38 -16.70 7.95 -4.41
N PRO A 39 -17.20 7.08 -5.32
CA PRO A 39 -16.49 6.82 -6.58
C PRO A 39 -16.36 8.09 -7.40
N SER A 40 -15.15 8.37 -7.86
CA SER A 40 -14.85 9.51 -8.74
C SER A 40 -13.56 9.23 -9.51
N ASP A 41 -13.36 9.96 -10.61
CA ASP A 41 -12.13 9.83 -11.40
C ASP A 41 -10.90 10.19 -10.58
N LYS A 42 -11.01 11.22 -9.74
CA LYS A 42 -9.92 11.63 -8.86
C LYS A 42 -9.61 10.55 -7.83
N ALA A 43 -10.64 9.98 -7.19
CA ALA A 43 -10.45 8.91 -6.21
C ALA A 43 -9.83 7.69 -6.86
N LEU A 44 -10.23 7.32 -8.06
CA LEU A 44 -9.65 6.21 -8.80
C LEU A 44 -8.17 6.48 -9.12
N SER A 45 -7.84 7.69 -9.57
CA SER A 45 -6.46 8.09 -9.84
C SER A 45 -5.59 7.99 -8.58
N ASP A 46 -6.10 8.48 -7.45
CA ASP A 46 -5.39 8.41 -6.18
C ASP A 46 -5.14 6.97 -5.74
N VAL A 47 -6.15 6.11 -5.86
CA VAL A 47 -6.03 4.69 -5.52
C VAL A 47 -5.03 3.99 -6.45
N ALA A 48 -5.12 4.24 -7.75
CA ALA A 48 -4.19 3.65 -8.73
C ALA A 48 -2.75 4.04 -8.42
N SER A 49 -2.50 5.31 -8.12
CA SER A 49 -1.18 5.79 -7.71
C SER A 49 -0.69 5.10 -6.43
N GLY A 50 -1.56 4.98 -5.43
CA GLY A 50 -1.25 4.30 -4.17
C GLY A 50 -0.92 2.83 -4.37
N LEU A 51 -1.69 2.14 -5.22
CA LEU A 51 -1.44 0.73 -5.54
C LEU A 51 -0.12 0.55 -6.28
N ASP A 52 0.20 1.42 -7.23
CA ASP A 52 1.48 1.35 -7.96
C ASP A 52 2.66 1.55 -7.01
N LYS A 53 2.56 2.49 -6.09
CA LYS A 53 3.59 2.72 -5.07
C LYS A 53 3.75 1.51 -4.14
N ALA A 54 2.63 0.88 -3.76
CA ALA A 54 2.65 -0.31 -2.92
C ALA A 54 3.33 -1.48 -3.61
N VAL A 55 3.11 -1.65 -4.92
CA VAL A 55 3.81 -2.67 -5.72
C VAL A 55 5.31 -2.37 -5.79
N LYS A 56 5.68 -1.11 -6.00
CA LYS A 56 7.07 -0.68 -6.10
C LYS A 56 7.87 -0.99 -4.84
N VAL A 57 7.25 -0.86 -3.67
CA VAL A 57 7.90 -1.17 -2.39
C VAL A 57 7.65 -2.60 -1.92
N SER A 58 7.10 -3.44 -2.79
CA SER A 58 6.81 -4.86 -2.52
C SER A 58 5.82 -5.09 -1.37
N LEU A 59 4.95 -4.13 -1.11
CA LEU A 59 3.92 -4.25 -0.09
C LEU A 59 2.80 -5.19 -0.54
N ILE A 60 2.44 -5.13 -1.82
CA ILE A 60 1.46 -6.01 -2.45
C ILE A 60 2.02 -6.52 -3.78
N HIS A 61 1.49 -7.64 -4.24
CA HIS A 61 1.85 -8.21 -5.54
C HIS A 61 1.16 -7.43 -6.67
N LYS A 62 1.83 -7.32 -7.81
CA LYS A 62 1.29 -6.63 -8.99
C LYS A 62 -0.06 -7.18 -9.43
N GLY A 63 -0.24 -8.49 -9.39
CA GLY A 63 -1.50 -9.12 -9.75
C GLY A 63 -2.67 -8.68 -8.87
N LYS A 64 -2.42 -8.53 -7.56
CA LYS A 64 -3.44 -8.03 -6.63
C LYS A 64 -3.77 -6.57 -6.92
N ALA A 65 -2.75 -5.75 -7.19
CA ALA A 65 -2.95 -4.34 -7.55
C ALA A 65 -3.81 -4.20 -8.81
N ASP A 66 -3.50 -4.98 -9.83
CA ASP A 66 -4.25 -4.96 -11.10
C ASP A 66 -5.71 -5.37 -10.90
N ARG A 67 -5.97 -6.40 -10.10
CA ARG A 67 -7.33 -6.84 -9.77
C ARG A 67 -8.11 -5.76 -9.02
N LEU A 68 -7.47 -5.11 -8.04
CA LEU A 68 -8.10 -4.03 -7.28
C LEU A 68 -8.42 -2.84 -8.17
N LYS A 69 -7.50 -2.43 -9.04
CA LYS A 69 -7.74 -1.34 -10.00
C LYS A 69 -8.94 -1.64 -10.88
N SER A 70 -9.01 -2.86 -11.41
CA SER A 70 -10.10 -3.29 -12.27
C SER A 70 -11.44 -3.25 -11.54
N ARG A 71 -11.49 -3.81 -10.31
CA ARG A 71 -12.71 -3.81 -9.50
C ARG A 71 -13.17 -2.41 -9.15
N LEU A 72 -12.24 -1.53 -8.76
CA LEU A 72 -12.57 -0.17 -8.36
C LEU A 72 -13.01 0.68 -9.55
N SER A 73 -12.42 0.46 -10.74
CA SER A 73 -12.82 1.18 -11.93
C SER A 73 -14.27 0.86 -12.34
N LYS A 74 -14.76 -0.35 -12.06
CA LYS A 74 -16.14 -0.73 -12.33
C LYS A 74 -17.16 0.09 -11.53
N LEU A 75 -16.77 0.60 -10.38
CA LEU A 75 -17.64 1.44 -9.56
C LEU A 75 -18.03 2.74 -10.26
N LEU A 76 -17.15 3.26 -11.13
CA LEU A 76 -17.44 4.46 -11.91
C LEU A 76 -18.42 4.20 -13.04
N ARG A 77 -18.51 2.96 -13.50
CA ARG A 77 -19.38 2.57 -14.61
C ARG A 77 -20.77 2.08 -14.16
N ALA A 78 -20.88 1.85 -12.86
CA ALA A 78 -22.14 1.42 -12.25
C ALA A 78 -23.11 2.62 -11.96
#